data_b7224e2e7d5fe85da43e32af2ad94e68
#
_entry.id   b7224e2e7d5fe85da43e32af2ad94e68
#
_cell.length_a   1.000
_cell.length_b   1.000
_cell.length_c   1.000
_cell.angle_alpha   90.00
_cell.angle_beta   90.00
_cell.angle_gamma   90.00
#
_symmetry.space_group_name_H-M   'P 1'
#
loop_
_entity.id
_entity.type
_entity.pdbx_description
1 polymer ?
#
loop_
_entity_poly.entity_id
_entity_poly.type
_entity_poly.pdbx_seq_one_letter_code
_entity_poly.pdbx_strand_id
1 'polypeptide(L)'
;MRLDERSKDIIVNTICNNFSEVFKIILFGSRADDSKKGGDIDLLIETPSDASLAFSQKINALAEIQAKLGEQRIDLITSRGVEDKRLIVKNAYRDGIILWEK
;
A
#
# COMPACT_ATOMS: atom_id res chain seq x y z
N MET A 1 -0.86 13.45 -6.50
CA MET A 1 -0.52 12.01 -6.51
C MET A 1 0.24 11.67 -7.78
N ARG A 2 1.38 10.99 -7.64
CA ARG A 2 2.20 10.62 -8.79
C ARG A 2 2.12 9.11 -9.04
N LEU A 3 0.93 8.65 -9.37
CA LEU A 3 0.64 7.26 -9.69
C LEU A 3 -0.44 7.26 -10.77
N ASP A 4 -0.15 6.68 -11.93
CA ASP A 4 -1.13 6.66 -13.01
C ASP A 4 -2.28 5.69 -12.72
N GLU A 5 -3.39 5.85 -13.44
CA GLU A 5 -4.59 5.05 -13.21
C GLU A 5 -4.37 3.55 -13.44
N ARG A 6 -3.58 3.20 -14.45
CA ARG A 6 -3.30 1.78 -14.73
C ARG A 6 -2.54 1.14 -13.56
N SER A 7 -1.50 1.82 -13.07
CA SER A 7 -0.72 1.32 -11.95
C SER A 7 -1.57 1.23 -10.69
N LYS A 8 -2.39 2.24 -10.44
CA LYS A 8 -3.32 2.24 -9.30
C LYS A 8 -4.26 1.04 -9.35
N ASP A 9 -4.87 0.79 -10.51
CA ASP A 9 -5.81 -0.32 -10.66
C ASP A 9 -5.13 -1.67 -10.44
N ILE A 10 -3.93 -1.85 -10.99
CA ILE A 10 -3.17 -3.08 -10.79
C ILE A 10 -2.86 -3.28 -9.31
N ILE A 11 -2.39 -2.24 -8.64
CA ILE A 11 -2.05 -2.30 -7.21
C ILE A 11 -3.27 -2.65 -6.38
N VAL A 12 -4.37 -1.93 -6.57
CA VAL A 12 -5.59 -2.15 -5.78
C VAL A 12 -6.13 -3.56 -6.00
N ASN A 13 -6.26 -3.98 -7.26
CA ASN A 13 -6.81 -5.30 -7.57
C ASN A 13 -5.92 -6.41 -7.05
N THR A 14 -4.61 -6.28 -7.19
CA THR A 14 -3.67 -7.30 -6.73
C THR A 14 -3.70 -7.44 -5.21
N ILE A 15 -3.71 -6.32 -4.49
CA ILE A 15 -3.78 -6.35 -3.03
C ILE A 15 -5.11 -6.98 -2.58
N CYS A 16 -6.22 -6.56 -3.15
CA CYS A 16 -7.53 -7.10 -2.78
C CYS A 16 -7.65 -8.59 -3.10
N ASN A 17 -6.95 -9.08 -4.12
CA ASN A 17 -6.96 -10.50 -4.48
C ASN A 17 -6.05 -11.34 -3.58
N ASN A 18 -5.05 -10.76 -2.97
CA ASN A 18 -4.07 -11.51 -2.17
C ASN A 18 -4.34 -11.44 -0.66
N PHE A 19 -5.09 -10.47 -0.19
CA PHE A 19 -5.45 -10.36 1.22
C PHE A 19 -6.87 -10.88 1.43
N SER A 20 -7.07 -11.59 2.55
CA SER A 20 -8.40 -12.11 2.89
C SER A 20 -9.40 -10.97 3.05
N GLU A 21 -8.97 -9.88 3.66
CA GLU A 21 -9.80 -8.70 3.83
C GLU A 21 -8.93 -7.45 3.87
N VAL A 22 -9.36 -6.40 3.19
CA VAL A 22 -8.69 -5.10 3.17
C VAL A 22 -9.72 -4.04 3.50
N PHE A 23 -9.38 -3.14 4.43
CA PHE A 23 -10.24 -2.00 4.76
C PHE A 23 -9.83 -0.75 4.01
N LYS A 24 -8.53 -0.51 3.88
CA LYS A 24 -7.99 0.66 3.17
C LYS A 24 -6.66 0.36 2.54
N ILE A 25 -6.39 1.06 1.44
CA ILE A 25 -5.06 1.10 0.81
C ILE A 25 -4.70 2.58 0.69
N ILE A 26 -3.59 2.98 1.30
CA ILE A 26 -3.16 4.37 1.37
C ILE A 26 -1.79 4.52 0.72
N LEU A 27 -1.70 5.43 -0.26
CA LEU A 27 -0.42 5.83 -0.84
C LEU A 27 0.16 6.94 0.03
N PHE A 28 1.39 6.78 0.49
CA PHE A 28 2.05 7.80 1.29
C PHE A 28 3.47 8.02 0.81
N GLY A 29 4.23 8.85 1.52
CA GLY A 29 5.59 9.16 1.14
C GLY A 29 5.66 10.08 -0.08
N SER A 30 6.76 10.00 -0.83
CA SER A 30 7.04 10.95 -1.90
C SER A 30 6.05 10.89 -3.06
N ARG A 31 5.46 9.72 -3.35
CA ARG A 31 4.50 9.59 -4.45
C ARG A 31 3.15 10.22 -4.13
N ALA A 32 2.84 10.43 -2.86
CA ALA A 32 1.63 11.15 -2.46
C ALA A 32 1.78 12.66 -2.58
N ASP A 33 2.99 13.16 -2.72
CA ASP A 33 3.31 14.59 -2.78
C ASP A 33 3.76 14.97 -4.19
N ASP A 34 2.95 15.74 -4.90
CA ASP A 34 3.21 16.15 -6.27
C ASP A 34 4.43 17.07 -6.41
N SER A 35 4.86 17.70 -5.31
CA SER A 35 6.03 18.58 -5.33
C SER A 35 7.35 17.82 -5.33
N LYS A 36 7.34 16.52 -5.02
CA LYS A 36 8.54 15.69 -4.96
C LYS A 36 8.73 14.92 -6.26
N LYS A 37 9.97 14.53 -6.53
CA LYS A 37 10.31 13.78 -7.76
C LYS A 37 10.82 12.40 -7.39
N GLY A 38 10.62 11.43 -8.28
CA GLY A 38 11.09 10.08 -8.13
C GLY A 38 10.48 9.38 -6.93
N GLY A 39 11.26 8.53 -6.30
CA GLY A 39 10.87 7.88 -5.07
C GLY A 39 10.16 6.55 -5.25
N ASP A 40 10.13 5.81 -4.16
CA ASP A 40 9.46 4.51 -4.10
C ASP A 40 7.95 4.70 -4.00
N ILE A 41 7.24 3.65 -4.36
CA ILE A 41 5.79 3.59 -4.11
C ILE A 41 5.62 3.03 -2.71
N ASP A 42 5.15 3.85 -1.78
CA ASP A 42 4.93 3.44 -0.38
C ASP A 42 3.44 3.26 -0.13
N LEU A 43 3.04 2.08 0.28
CA LEU A 43 1.63 1.73 0.48
C LEU A 43 1.39 1.19 1.87
N LEU A 44 0.33 1.66 2.51
CA LEU A 44 -0.17 1.11 3.75
C LEU A 44 -1.44 0.33 3.45
N ILE A 45 -1.48 -0.91 3.91
CA ILE A 45 -2.65 -1.76 3.78
C ILE A 45 -3.26 -1.96 5.16
N GLU A 46 -4.46 -1.44 5.36
CA GLU A 46 -5.20 -1.67 6.59
C GLU A 46 -5.96 -2.98 6.44
N THR A 47 -5.61 -3.95 7.26
CA THR A 47 -6.16 -5.32 7.18
C THR A 47 -6.28 -5.91 8.58
N PRO A 48 -7.30 -6.72 8.86
CA PRO A 48 -7.43 -7.38 10.17
C PRO A 48 -6.52 -8.60 10.32
N SER A 49 -5.82 -9.01 9.26
CA SER A 49 -4.94 -10.19 9.31
C SER A 49 -3.88 -10.02 10.40
N ASP A 50 -3.58 -11.12 11.13
CA ASP A 50 -2.49 -11.10 12.09
C ASP A 50 -1.14 -10.95 11.37
N ALA A 51 -0.09 -10.69 12.15
CA ALA A 51 1.23 -10.38 11.57
C ALA A 51 1.76 -11.47 10.65
N SER A 52 1.58 -12.73 11.02
CA SER A 52 2.08 -13.86 10.22
C SER A 52 1.34 -13.98 8.90
N LEU A 53 0.02 -13.93 8.94
CA LEU A 53 -0.81 -14.01 7.73
C LEU A 53 -0.59 -12.78 6.84
N ALA A 54 -0.55 -11.60 7.45
CA ALA A 54 -0.33 -10.37 6.72
C ALA A 54 1.01 -10.38 5.99
N PHE A 55 2.05 -10.92 6.62
CA PHE A 55 3.37 -11.03 5.99
C PHE A 55 3.33 -11.91 4.76
N SER A 56 2.69 -13.07 4.86
CA SER A 56 2.55 -14.01 3.75
C SER A 56 1.77 -13.39 2.59
N GLN A 57 0.64 -12.74 2.90
CA GLN A 57 -0.19 -12.08 1.89
C GLN A 57 0.54 -10.93 1.22
N LYS A 58 1.31 -10.16 2.01
CA LYS A 58 2.13 -9.07 1.52
C LYS A 58 3.18 -9.54 0.52
N ILE A 59 3.90 -10.61 0.84
CA ILE A 59 4.93 -11.15 -0.05
C ILE A 59 4.32 -11.56 -1.39
N ASN A 60 3.19 -12.24 -1.36
CA ASN A 60 2.51 -12.68 -2.58
C ASN A 60 2.01 -11.48 -3.40
N ALA A 61 1.41 -10.50 -2.75
CA ALA A 61 0.92 -9.31 -3.43
C ALA A 61 2.07 -8.53 -4.08
N LEU A 62 3.17 -8.36 -3.34
CA LEU A 62 4.33 -7.62 -3.84
C LEU A 62 4.93 -8.29 -5.07
N ALA A 63 5.09 -9.61 -5.03
CA ALA A 63 5.63 -10.35 -6.18
C ALA A 63 4.75 -10.20 -7.41
N GLU A 64 3.43 -10.27 -7.23
CA GLU A 64 2.50 -10.15 -8.35
C GLU A 64 2.47 -8.72 -8.91
N ILE A 65 2.49 -7.70 -8.05
CA ILE A 65 2.54 -6.31 -8.49
C ILE A 65 3.81 -6.05 -9.30
N GLN A 66 4.95 -6.51 -8.80
CA GLN A 66 6.22 -6.33 -9.49
C GLN A 66 6.25 -7.04 -10.84
N ALA A 67 5.64 -8.22 -10.93
CA ALA A 67 5.54 -8.94 -12.20
C ALA A 67 4.71 -8.16 -13.22
N LYS A 68 3.70 -7.44 -12.78
CA LYS A 68 2.79 -6.68 -13.66
C LYS A 68 3.29 -5.29 -14.00
N LEU A 69 3.94 -4.62 -13.05
CA LEU A 69 4.40 -3.23 -13.23
C LEU A 69 5.86 -3.12 -13.66
N GLY A 70 6.62 -4.22 -13.59
CA GLY A 70 8.05 -4.20 -13.91
C GLY A 70 8.88 -3.72 -12.73
N GLU A 71 10.09 -3.27 -13.00
CA GLU A 71 11.07 -2.92 -11.98
C GLU A 71 10.75 -1.59 -11.32
N GLN A 72 9.85 -1.61 -10.36
CA GLN A 72 9.60 -0.46 -9.50
C GLN A 72 9.81 -0.84 -8.05
N ARG A 73 10.35 0.10 -7.28
CA ARG A 73 10.54 -0.12 -5.84
C ARG A 73 9.23 0.16 -5.14
N ILE A 74 8.71 -0.86 -4.49
CA ILE A 74 7.42 -0.80 -3.81
C ILE A 74 7.60 -1.30 -2.40
N ASP A 75 7.22 -0.49 -1.42
CA ASP A 75 7.19 -0.88 -0.02
C ASP A 75 5.74 -1.03 0.42
N LEU A 76 5.41 -2.20 0.93
CA LEU A 76 4.10 -2.46 1.50
C LEU A 76 4.22 -2.58 3.02
N ILE A 77 3.42 -1.82 3.73
CA ILE A 77 3.31 -1.89 5.19
C ILE A 77 1.89 -2.30 5.51
N THR A 78 1.73 -3.24 6.44
CA THR A 78 0.40 -3.64 6.88
C THR A 78 0.12 -3.08 8.28
N SER A 79 -1.13 -2.76 8.56
CA SER A 79 -1.56 -2.26 9.85
C SER A 79 -2.98 -2.74 10.13
N ARG A 80 -3.30 -2.90 11.41
CA ARG A 80 -4.65 -3.29 11.82
C ARG A 80 -5.56 -2.08 12.05
N GLY A 81 -5.04 -0.86 11.94
CA GLY A 81 -5.86 0.33 12.02
C GLY A 81 -5.18 1.51 12.68
N VAL A 82 -5.98 2.55 12.94
CA VAL A 82 -5.50 3.84 13.43
C VAL A 82 -4.90 3.78 14.84
N GLU A 83 -5.14 2.70 15.57
CA GLU A 83 -4.55 2.52 16.89
C GLU A 83 -3.10 2.07 16.84
N ASP A 84 -2.60 1.76 15.66
CA ASP A 84 -1.20 1.40 15.45
C ASP A 84 -0.32 2.60 15.82
N LYS A 85 0.62 2.38 16.74
CA LYS A 85 1.43 3.47 17.30
C LYS A 85 2.71 3.76 16.55
N ARG A 86 3.02 2.98 15.53
CA ARG A 86 4.23 3.21 14.72
C ARG A 86 4.10 4.57 14.02
N LEU A 87 5.19 5.35 14.07
CA LEU A 87 5.20 6.68 13.47
C LEU A 87 4.90 6.66 11.98
N ILE A 88 5.46 5.68 11.26
CA ILE A 88 5.24 5.56 9.82
C ILE A 88 3.76 5.34 9.50
N VAL A 89 3.04 4.59 10.33
CA VAL A 89 1.61 4.37 10.16
C VAL A 89 0.83 5.63 10.42
N LYS A 90 1.15 6.34 11.51
CA LYS A 90 0.49 7.60 11.83
C LYS A 90 0.67 8.63 10.72
N ASN A 91 1.88 8.72 10.18
CA ASN A 91 2.17 9.65 9.08
C ASN A 91 1.40 9.28 7.82
N ALA A 92 1.27 7.99 7.52
CA ALA A 92 0.50 7.53 6.37
C ALA A 92 -0.97 7.92 6.49
N TYR A 93 -1.57 7.77 7.67
CA TYR A 93 -2.96 8.17 7.88
C TYR A 93 -3.13 9.69 7.79
N ARG A 94 -2.18 10.45 8.29
CA ARG A 94 -2.27 11.92 8.30
C ARG A 94 -2.08 12.53 6.91
N ASP A 95 -1.05 12.08 6.18
CA ASP A 95 -0.60 12.75 4.96
C ASP A 95 -0.85 11.94 3.69
N GLY A 96 -1.28 10.71 3.81
CA GLY A 96 -1.46 9.82 2.68
C GLY A 96 -2.74 10.07 1.90
N ILE A 97 -2.80 9.43 0.75
CA ILE A 97 -3.95 9.49 -0.16
C ILE A 97 -4.60 8.12 -0.19
N ILE A 98 -5.88 8.06 0.11
CA ILE A 98 -6.62 6.80 0.08
C ILE A 98 -6.82 6.39 -1.39
N LEU A 99 -6.23 5.28 -1.78
CA LEU A 99 -6.42 4.72 -3.12
C LEU A 99 -7.70 3.90 -3.21
N TRP A 100 -8.05 3.25 -2.12
CA TRP A 100 -9.22 2.39 -2.05
C TRP A 100 -9.64 2.22 -0.59
N GLU A 101 -10.93 2.17 -0.35
CA GLU A 101 -11.45 1.80 0.96
C GLU A 101 -12.77 1.05 0.81
N LYS A 102 -12.99 0.17 1.76
CA LYS A 102 -14.15 -0.69 1.78
C LYS A 102 -15.43 0.07 2.15
#